data_b302e489165c595a3fab838542971235
#
_entry.id   b302e489165c595a3fab838542971235
#
_cell.length_a   1.000
_cell.length_b   1.000
_cell.length_c   1.000
_cell.angle_alpha   90.00
_cell.angle_beta   90.00
_cell.angle_gamma   90.00
#
_symmetry.space_group_name_H-M   'P 1'
#
loop_
_entity.id
_entity.type
_entity.pdbx_description
1 polymer ?
#
loop_
_entity_poly.entity_id
_entity_poly.type
_entity_poly.pdbx_seq_one_letter_code
_entity_poly.pdbx_strand_id
1 'polypeptide(L)'
;MRIRGAVLDHHDRPRPFASSRPIGVYDLELDEPGPTEVLVRIEAAGVCHSDLSVVDGNRVRPLPMLLGHEAAGIVAAVGDQVDDLAVGDRVVMSFLPRCERCAACARGGQLPCTEGTRANTAGELLHHPGRLSRDGEPVRHHLGVSGFATHAVIDQASVVPVGRDVPPEVAALLGCAVLTGGGAVLNVADPTPEDDLMVVGLGGVGMAALLTAAAVGVRRLVAVDRLPAKLTAARALGATETYTPEQVAAQGIQARYVIECAGHPAAFETAFLATAAGGTTVTVGLPAPSATVTLSPLTLTAQARTVVGSYLGSAVPARDIPRYEQMWRAGRLPVEKLISARIGLDDLNEAMDQLADGAAVRQVIVFDPPTEA
;
A
#
# COMPACT_ATOMS: atom_id res chain seq x y z
N MET A 1 3.27 6.66 -27.13
CA MET A 1 3.04 5.23 -27.46
C MET A 1 1.64 4.81 -27.06
N ARG A 2 1.09 3.72 -27.62
CA ARG A 2 -0.17 3.16 -27.14
C ARG A 2 0.06 2.14 -26.04
N ILE A 3 -0.76 2.20 -25.00
CA ILE A 3 -0.75 1.28 -23.86
C ILE A 3 -2.17 0.79 -23.58
N ARG A 4 -2.27 -0.30 -22.83
CA ARG A 4 -3.57 -0.81 -22.34
C ARG A 4 -3.64 -0.55 -20.84
N GLY A 5 -4.74 0.04 -20.34
CA GLY A 5 -4.86 0.45 -18.95
C GLY A 5 -6.30 0.46 -18.42
N ALA A 6 -6.43 0.30 -17.11
CA ALA A 6 -7.69 0.22 -16.40
C ALA A 6 -8.09 1.59 -15.83
N VAL A 7 -9.12 2.21 -16.41
CA VAL A 7 -9.58 3.57 -16.10
C VAL A 7 -10.90 3.54 -15.35
N LEU A 8 -11.00 4.33 -14.30
CA LEU A 8 -12.24 4.68 -13.63
C LEU A 8 -12.81 5.96 -14.27
N ASP A 9 -13.98 5.86 -14.86
CA ASP A 9 -14.65 6.99 -15.52
C ASP A 9 -15.66 7.70 -14.60
N HIS A 10 -16.29 6.96 -13.68
CA HIS A 10 -17.35 7.48 -12.81
C HIS A 10 -17.23 6.87 -11.42
N HIS A 11 -17.46 7.69 -10.39
CA HIS A 11 -17.81 7.19 -9.06
C HIS A 11 -19.26 6.71 -9.06
N ASP A 12 -19.73 6.17 -7.95
CA ASP A 12 -21.16 5.87 -7.68
C ASP A 12 -21.75 4.67 -8.44
N ARG A 13 -20.95 3.81 -9.02
CA ARG A 13 -21.46 2.53 -9.55
C ARG A 13 -21.72 1.57 -8.38
N PRO A 14 -22.92 0.98 -8.28
CA PRO A 14 -23.26 0.10 -7.17
C PRO A 14 -22.53 -1.24 -7.29
N ARG A 15 -22.29 -1.87 -6.14
CA ARG A 15 -21.89 -3.28 -6.09
C ARG A 15 -23.05 -4.19 -6.49
N PRO A 16 -22.74 -5.37 -7.08
CA PRO A 16 -21.39 -5.91 -7.34
C PRO A 16 -20.73 -5.22 -8.55
N PHE A 17 -19.45 -4.90 -8.41
CA PHE A 17 -18.66 -4.23 -9.46
C PHE A 17 -18.45 -5.12 -10.68
N ALA A 18 -18.43 -6.44 -10.50
CA ALA A 18 -18.47 -7.41 -11.60
C ALA A 18 -19.62 -7.14 -12.60
N SER A 19 -20.76 -6.64 -12.11
CA SER A 19 -21.95 -6.35 -12.95
C SER A 19 -21.98 -4.89 -13.39
N SER A 20 -21.70 -3.93 -12.50
CA SER A 20 -21.79 -2.50 -12.79
C SER A 20 -20.61 -1.94 -13.57
N ARG A 21 -19.48 -2.68 -13.57
CA ARG A 21 -18.23 -2.41 -14.30
C ARG A 21 -17.78 -0.94 -14.25
N PRO A 22 -17.47 -0.40 -13.05
CA PRO A 22 -16.97 0.99 -12.92
C PRO A 22 -15.60 1.18 -13.59
N ILE A 23 -14.80 0.12 -13.67
CA ILE A 23 -13.46 0.14 -14.25
C ILE A 23 -13.54 -0.43 -15.67
N GLY A 24 -13.18 0.39 -16.66
CA GLY A 24 -13.03 -0.05 -18.06
C GLY A 24 -11.55 -0.22 -18.42
N VAL A 25 -11.24 -1.22 -19.25
CA VAL A 25 -9.89 -1.40 -19.82
C VAL A 25 -9.88 -0.82 -21.22
N TYR A 26 -8.99 0.15 -21.46
CA TYR A 26 -8.94 0.93 -22.70
C TYR A 26 -7.53 0.97 -23.27
N ASP A 27 -7.45 1.24 -24.58
CA ASP A 27 -6.23 1.73 -25.21
C ASP A 27 -6.08 3.22 -24.89
N LEU A 28 -4.90 3.60 -24.44
CA LEU A 28 -4.55 4.97 -24.04
C LEU A 28 -3.30 5.40 -24.79
N GLU A 29 -3.16 6.70 -25.00
CA GLU A 29 -1.90 7.31 -25.39
C GLU A 29 -1.09 7.65 -24.13
N LEU A 30 0.18 7.22 -24.14
CA LEU A 30 1.17 7.57 -23.12
C LEU A 30 2.29 8.37 -23.78
N ASP A 31 2.51 9.59 -23.31
CA ASP A 31 3.61 10.45 -23.74
C ASP A 31 4.96 9.89 -23.29
N GLU A 32 6.04 10.36 -23.91
CA GLU A 32 7.40 10.04 -23.48
C GLU A 32 7.71 10.66 -22.11
N PRO A 33 8.65 10.05 -21.34
CA PRO A 33 9.05 10.59 -20.06
C PRO A 33 9.70 11.97 -20.20
N GLY A 34 9.33 12.88 -19.31
CA GLY A 34 10.01 14.17 -19.16
C GLY A 34 11.36 14.05 -18.46
N PRO A 35 12.06 15.19 -18.22
CA PRO A 35 13.45 15.18 -17.76
C PRO A 35 13.71 14.35 -16.49
N THR A 36 12.82 14.40 -15.48
CA THR A 36 12.96 13.69 -14.19
C THR A 36 12.15 12.40 -14.13
N GLU A 37 11.57 11.96 -15.25
CA GLU A 37 10.63 10.85 -15.29
C GLU A 37 11.27 9.62 -15.94
N VAL A 38 10.69 8.48 -15.67
CA VAL A 38 11.05 7.21 -16.28
C VAL A 38 9.81 6.54 -16.88
N LEU A 39 9.97 5.89 -18.02
CA LEU A 39 9.00 4.97 -18.59
C LEU A 39 9.27 3.57 -18.04
N VAL A 40 8.28 2.97 -17.43
CA VAL A 40 8.37 1.62 -16.89
C VAL A 40 7.38 0.70 -17.59
N ARG A 41 7.88 -0.42 -18.12
CA ARG A 41 7.03 -1.55 -18.54
C ARG A 41 6.64 -2.33 -17.27
N ILE A 42 5.36 -2.34 -16.97
CA ILE A 42 4.83 -2.99 -15.76
C ILE A 42 4.89 -4.52 -15.93
N GLU A 43 5.35 -5.22 -14.91
CA GLU A 43 5.36 -6.67 -14.84
C GLU A 43 4.33 -7.20 -13.86
N ALA A 44 4.10 -6.46 -12.75
CA ALA A 44 3.10 -6.82 -11.76
C ALA A 44 2.54 -5.58 -11.05
N ALA A 45 1.27 -5.63 -10.64
CA ALA A 45 0.63 -4.58 -9.85
C ALA A 45 -0.30 -5.16 -8.78
N GLY A 46 -0.17 -4.70 -7.54
CA GLY A 46 -0.99 -5.11 -6.42
C GLY A 46 -2.32 -4.36 -6.36
N VAL A 47 -3.41 -5.08 -6.09
CA VAL A 47 -4.75 -4.49 -5.87
C VAL A 47 -4.92 -4.17 -4.39
N CYS A 48 -5.22 -2.92 -4.05
CA CYS A 48 -5.25 -2.41 -2.69
C CYS A 48 -6.60 -1.80 -2.32
N HIS A 49 -6.88 -1.75 -1.02
CA HIS A 49 -8.07 -1.08 -0.50
C HIS A 49 -8.11 0.43 -0.80
N SER A 50 -6.96 1.04 -1.04
CA SER A 50 -6.88 2.44 -1.48
C SER A 50 -7.42 2.64 -2.91
N ASP A 51 -7.24 1.65 -3.81
CA ASP A 51 -7.87 1.65 -5.14
C ASP A 51 -9.39 1.50 -4.99
N LEU A 52 -9.84 0.54 -4.19
CA LEU A 52 -11.26 0.33 -3.88
C LEU A 52 -11.92 1.59 -3.33
N SER A 53 -11.22 2.33 -2.44
CA SER A 53 -11.76 3.57 -1.85
C SER A 53 -11.98 4.69 -2.87
N VAL A 54 -11.32 4.66 -4.02
CA VAL A 54 -11.59 5.56 -5.14
C VAL A 54 -12.76 5.05 -5.98
N VAL A 55 -12.82 3.74 -6.21
CA VAL A 55 -13.89 3.10 -6.99
C VAL A 55 -15.26 3.24 -6.32
N ASP A 56 -15.34 3.05 -5.01
CA ASP A 56 -16.57 3.12 -4.22
C ASP A 56 -16.97 4.56 -3.80
N GLY A 57 -16.16 5.57 -4.18
CA GLY A 57 -16.43 6.98 -3.87
C GLY A 57 -16.10 7.40 -2.44
N ASN A 58 -15.62 6.52 -1.55
CA ASN A 58 -15.19 6.89 -0.20
C ASN A 58 -14.02 7.89 -0.23
N ARG A 59 -13.23 7.87 -1.30
CA ARG A 59 -12.15 8.83 -1.55
C ARG A 59 -12.27 9.41 -2.95
N VAL A 60 -12.99 10.52 -3.05
CA VAL A 60 -13.22 11.23 -4.32
C VAL A 60 -11.89 11.72 -4.90
N ARG A 61 -11.67 11.44 -6.18
CA ARG A 61 -10.52 11.85 -6.99
C ARG A 61 -10.99 12.43 -8.31
N PRO A 62 -10.17 13.29 -8.97
CA PRO A 62 -10.48 13.76 -10.34
C PRO A 62 -10.55 12.58 -11.31
N LEU A 63 -11.55 12.56 -12.18
CA LEU A 63 -11.77 11.53 -13.19
C LEU A 63 -11.75 12.15 -14.60
N PRO A 64 -11.52 11.34 -15.67
CA PRO A 64 -11.19 9.90 -15.65
C PRO A 64 -9.78 9.67 -15.08
N MET A 65 -9.54 8.50 -14.41
CA MET A 65 -8.29 8.20 -13.74
C MET A 65 -7.82 6.78 -14.05
N LEU A 66 -6.57 6.63 -14.49
CA LEU A 66 -5.90 5.33 -14.60
C LEU A 66 -5.46 4.88 -13.20
N LEU A 67 -6.02 3.77 -12.74
CA LEU A 67 -5.84 3.26 -11.39
C LEU A 67 -4.49 2.55 -11.16
N GLY A 68 -4.28 2.07 -9.92
CA GLY A 68 -3.09 1.34 -9.48
C GLY A 68 -2.01 2.24 -8.88
N HIS A 69 -1.53 1.88 -7.68
CA HIS A 69 -0.51 2.66 -6.98
C HIS A 69 0.57 1.79 -6.33
N GLU A 70 0.51 0.51 -6.58
CA GLU A 70 1.42 -0.53 -6.09
C GLU A 70 1.85 -1.37 -7.28
N ALA A 71 3.06 -1.15 -7.81
CA ALA A 71 3.50 -1.82 -9.02
C ALA A 71 5.03 -2.02 -9.04
N ALA A 72 5.47 -2.92 -9.90
CA ALA A 72 6.87 -3.14 -10.25
C ALA A 72 7.01 -3.46 -11.74
N GLY A 73 8.15 -3.14 -12.30
CA GLY A 73 8.42 -3.38 -13.71
C GLY A 73 9.86 -3.10 -14.10
N ILE A 74 10.09 -3.01 -15.40
CA ILE A 74 11.40 -2.79 -15.99
C ILE A 74 11.45 -1.39 -16.60
N VAL A 75 12.47 -0.61 -16.29
CA VAL A 75 12.74 0.70 -16.92
C VAL A 75 12.94 0.51 -18.41
N ALA A 76 12.10 1.14 -19.23
CA ALA A 76 12.14 1.09 -20.69
C ALA A 76 12.77 2.34 -21.32
N ALA A 77 12.64 3.50 -20.66
CA ALA A 77 13.29 4.75 -21.03
C ALA A 77 13.47 5.64 -19.80
N VAL A 78 14.43 6.55 -19.85
CA VAL A 78 14.73 7.53 -18.79
C VAL A 78 14.80 8.94 -19.38
N GLY A 79 14.37 9.94 -18.62
CA GLY A 79 14.56 11.35 -18.92
C GLY A 79 16.03 11.78 -18.76
N ASP A 80 16.37 12.93 -19.31
CA ASP A 80 17.76 13.42 -19.40
C ASP A 80 18.35 13.94 -18.07
N GLN A 81 17.52 14.02 -17.01
CA GLN A 81 17.91 14.38 -15.64
C GLN A 81 17.74 13.20 -14.66
N VAL A 82 17.68 11.98 -15.18
CA VAL A 82 17.62 10.76 -14.35
C VAL A 82 19.02 10.14 -14.33
N ASP A 83 19.68 10.20 -13.18
CA ASP A 83 21.08 9.77 -13.04
C ASP A 83 21.24 8.37 -12.43
N ASP A 84 20.32 7.96 -11.52
CA ASP A 84 20.48 6.76 -10.68
C ASP A 84 19.70 5.51 -11.21
N LEU A 85 19.10 5.61 -12.41
CA LEU A 85 18.33 4.54 -13.03
C LEU A 85 18.75 4.34 -14.49
N ALA A 86 18.82 3.09 -14.91
CA ALA A 86 19.15 2.71 -16.28
C ALA A 86 18.07 1.86 -16.93
N VAL A 87 17.99 1.92 -18.28
CA VAL A 87 17.13 1.01 -19.05
C VAL A 87 17.50 -0.43 -18.73
N GLY A 88 16.47 -1.22 -18.39
CA GLY A 88 16.61 -2.60 -18.00
C GLY A 88 16.66 -2.83 -16.49
N ASP A 89 16.69 -1.80 -15.64
CA ASP A 89 16.60 -1.97 -14.20
C ASP A 89 15.19 -2.43 -13.80
N ARG A 90 15.10 -3.37 -12.86
CA ARG A 90 13.83 -3.66 -12.19
C ARG A 90 13.59 -2.67 -11.08
N VAL A 91 12.39 -2.11 -11.04
CA VAL A 91 12.02 -1.05 -10.10
C VAL A 91 10.71 -1.35 -9.40
N VAL A 92 10.64 -0.92 -8.14
CA VAL A 92 9.43 -0.83 -7.34
C VAL A 92 8.91 0.60 -7.41
N MET A 93 7.61 0.76 -7.61
CA MET A 93 6.94 2.06 -7.61
C MET A 93 6.30 2.34 -6.26
N SER A 94 6.51 3.55 -5.74
CA SER A 94 5.95 4.04 -4.47
C SER A 94 5.06 5.24 -4.71
N PHE A 95 3.87 5.22 -4.12
CA PHE A 95 2.81 6.19 -4.38
C PHE A 95 2.98 7.58 -3.73
N LEU A 96 4.06 7.84 -3.03
CA LEU A 96 4.32 9.16 -2.43
C LEU A 96 5.74 9.64 -2.78
N PRO A 97 5.87 10.38 -3.89
CA PRO A 97 7.17 10.93 -4.30
C PRO A 97 7.72 11.91 -3.27
N ARG A 98 9.04 12.02 -3.18
CA ARG A 98 9.75 12.93 -2.29
C ARG A 98 10.35 14.09 -3.08
N CYS A 99 9.87 15.31 -2.85
CA CYS A 99 10.39 16.50 -3.56
C CYS A 99 11.74 17.01 -3.01
N GLU A 100 12.25 16.42 -1.94
CA GLU A 100 13.51 16.67 -1.23
C GLU A 100 13.69 18.09 -0.64
N ARG A 101 12.82 19.06 -0.99
CA ARG A 101 12.93 20.47 -0.58
C ARG A 101 11.88 20.95 0.42
N CYS A 102 10.75 20.26 0.59
CA CYS A 102 9.74 20.68 1.58
C CYS A 102 10.18 20.33 3.01
N ALA A 103 9.53 20.97 4.00
CA ALA A 103 9.85 20.77 5.42
C ALA A 103 9.73 19.29 5.87
N ALA A 104 8.81 18.52 5.28
CA ALA A 104 8.64 17.11 5.58
C ALA A 104 9.82 16.28 5.06
N CYS A 105 10.30 16.54 3.84
CA CYS A 105 11.47 15.88 3.28
C CYS A 105 12.74 16.26 4.04
N ALA A 106 12.92 17.54 4.38
CA ALA A 106 14.08 18.04 5.13
C ALA A 106 14.19 17.44 6.55
N ARG A 107 13.10 16.90 7.11
CA ARG A 107 13.06 16.20 8.41
C ARG A 107 13.26 14.68 8.29
N GLY A 108 14.07 14.23 7.35
CA GLY A 108 14.38 12.80 7.16
C GLY A 108 13.39 12.04 6.30
N GLY A 109 12.37 12.70 5.70
CA GLY A 109 11.46 12.11 4.73
C GLY A 109 10.42 11.12 5.26
N GLN A 110 10.31 10.93 6.58
CA GLN A 110 9.31 10.03 7.19
C GLN A 110 7.88 10.63 7.20
N LEU A 111 7.77 11.94 7.09
CA LEU A 111 6.48 12.63 7.00
C LEU A 111 5.99 12.69 5.55
N PRO A 112 4.67 12.80 5.31
CA PRO A 112 4.14 12.96 3.97
C PRO A 112 4.73 14.19 3.27
N CYS A 113 5.26 14.00 2.06
CA CYS A 113 5.79 15.09 1.24
C CYS A 113 4.67 16.04 0.84
N THR A 114 4.84 17.35 1.08
CA THR A 114 3.81 18.36 0.78
C THR A 114 3.49 18.42 -0.71
N GLU A 115 4.53 18.50 -1.56
CA GLU A 115 4.35 18.57 -3.02
C GLU A 115 3.83 17.25 -3.59
N GLY A 116 4.35 16.10 -3.13
CA GLY A 116 3.85 14.80 -3.54
C GLY A 116 2.38 14.58 -3.16
N THR A 117 1.97 15.03 -1.96
CA THR A 117 0.56 14.97 -1.53
C THR A 117 -0.32 15.86 -2.40
N ARG A 118 0.15 17.07 -2.75
CA ARG A 118 -0.56 17.98 -3.66
C ARG A 118 -0.77 17.34 -5.03
N ALA A 119 0.30 16.85 -5.65
CA ALA A 119 0.26 16.21 -6.95
C ALA A 119 -0.69 14.99 -6.96
N ASN A 120 -0.56 14.11 -5.96
CA ASN A 120 -1.43 12.95 -5.79
C ASN A 120 -2.92 13.33 -5.65
N THR A 121 -3.22 14.44 -4.95
CA THR A 121 -4.60 14.92 -4.78
C THR A 121 -5.18 15.45 -6.09
N ALA A 122 -4.35 16.10 -6.91
CA ALA A 122 -4.72 16.63 -8.22
C ALA A 122 -4.78 15.56 -9.33
N GLY A 123 -4.29 14.34 -9.07
CA GLY A 123 -4.17 13.29 -10.08
C GLY A 123 -3.05 13.60 -11.08
N GLU A 124 -1.96 14.17 -10.60
CA GLU A 124 -0.80 14.64 -11.37
C GLU A 124 0.46 13.83 -11.02
N LEU A 125 1.49 13.93 -11.85
CA LEU A 125 2.87 13.58 -11.52
C LEU A 125 3.52 14.68 -10.67
N LEU A 126 4.66 14.41 -10.04
CA LEU A 126 5.30 15.38 -9.13
C LEU A 126 5.62 16.73 -9.79
N HIS A 127 6.07 16.72 -11.03
CA HIS A 127 6.53 17.90 -11.74
C HIS A 127 5.77 18.18 -13.05
N HIS A 128 4.71 17.38 -13.35
CA HIS A 128 3.95 17.49 -14.59
C HIS A 128 2.46 17.16 -14.35
N PRO A 129 1.51 17.84 -15.04
CA PRO A 129 0.08 17.59 -14.86
C PRO A 129 -0.39 16.19 -15.30
N GLY A 130 0.34 15.52 -16.18
CA GLY A 130 0.05 14.15 -16.61
C GLY A 130 0.65 13.81 -17.97
N ARG A 131 0.73 12.50 -18.26
CA ARG A 131 1.28 11.92 -19.48
C ARG A 131 0.30 11.00 -20.21
N LEU A 132 -0.95 10.96 -19.75
CA LEU A 132 -1.97 10.04 -20.24
C LEU A 132 -3.09 10.79 -20.94
N SER A 133 -3.54 10.25 -22.09
CA SER A 133 -4.76 10.72 -22.74
C SER A 133 -5.53 9.56 -23.36
N ARG A 134 -6.83 9.78 -23.58
CA ARG A 134 -7.75 8.91 -24.30
C ARG A 134 -8.56 9.76 -25.26
N ASP A 135 -8.48 9.46 -26.55
CA ASP A 135 -9.16 10.22 -27.62
C ASP A 135 -8.84 11.74 -27.59
N GLY A 136 -7.61 12.08 -27.19
CA GLY A 136 -7.13 13.47 -27.05
C GLY A 136 -7.51 14.16 -25.74
N GLU A 137 -8.28 13.52 -24.86
CA GLU A 137 -8.67 14.05 -23.55
C GLU A 137 -7.76 13.53 -22.43
N PRO A 138 -7.35 14.38 -21.47
CA PRO A 138 -6.46 13.97 -20.39
C PRO A 138 -7.06 12.88 -19.49
N VAL A 139 -6.25 11.89 -19.12
CA VAL A 139 -6.54 10.89 -18.08
C VAL A 139 -5.64 11.14 -16.89
N ARG A 140 -6.21 11.17 -15.68
CA ARG A 140 -5.51 11.47 -14.44
C ARG A 140 -4.67 10.29 -13.96
N HIS A 141 -3.60 10.61 -13.24
CA HIS A 141 -2.73 9.63 -12.59
C HIS A 141 -3.22 9.27 -11.19
N HIS A 142 -3.33 7.97 -10.90
CA HIS A 142 -3.61 7.52 -9.54
C HIS A 142 -2.32 7.52 -8.72
N LEU A 143 -2.23 8.46 -7.79
CA LEU A 143 -1.14 8.59 -6.83
C LEU A 143 0.26 8.65 -7.50
N GLY A 144 0.33 9.24 -8.70
CA GLY A 144 1.57 9.40 -9.45
C GLY A 144 2.18 8.10 -10.00
N VAL A 145 1.48 6.96 -9.90
CA VAL A 145 1.94 5.63 -10.34
C VAL A 145 1.16 5.12 -11.54
N SER A 146 -0.18 5.01 -11.42
CA SER A 146 -1.05 4.48 -12.48
C SER A 146 -0.63 3.08 -12.97
N GLY A 147 -0.38 2.17 -12.02
CA GLY A 147 0.23 0.86 -12.29
C GLY A 147 -0.71 -0.20 -12.89
N PHE A 148 -2.01 0.06 -13.05
CA PHE A 148 -2.94 -0.89 -13.70
C PHE A 148 -2.93 -0.69 -15.22
N ALA A 149 -1.74 -0.73 -15.79
CA ALA A 149 -1.49 -0.59 -17.22
C ALA A 149 -0.24 -1.38 -17.63
N THR A 150 -0.09 -1.59 -18.94
CA THR A 150 1.10 -2.26 -19.48
C THR A 150 2.37 -1.44 -19.33
N HIS A 151 2.25 -0.11 -19.32
CA HIS A 151 3.36 0.82 -19.09
C HIS A 151 2.87 2.03 -18.30
N ALA A 152 3.79 2.68 -17.59
CA ALA A 152 3.55 3.94 -16.91
C ALA A 152 4.76 4.87 -17.04
N VAL A 153 4.49 6.18 -17.12
CA VAL A 153 5.49 7.22 -16.89
C VAL A 153 5.35 7.71 -15.47
N ILE A 154 6.45 7.77 -14.74
CA ILE A 154 6.47 8.06 -13.31
C ILE A 154 7.71 8.93 -12.98
N ASP A 155 7.59 9.85 -12.03
CA ASP A 155 8.75 10.62 -11.56
C ASP A 155 9.75 9.71 -10.83
N GLN A 156 11.07 9.92 -11.09
CA GLN A 156 12.14 9.13 -10.46
C GLN A 156 12.05 9.10 -8.93
N ALA A 157 11.51 10.15 -8.29
CA ALA A 157 11.32 10.23 -6.85
C ALA A 157 10.28 9.23 -6.30
N SER A 158 9.55 8.54 -7.16
CA SER A 158 8.60 7.48 -6.84
C SER A 158 9.12 6.09 -7.17
N VAL A 159 10.38 5.95 -7.57
CA VAL A 159 10.94 4.68 -8.09
C VAL A 159 12.14 4.26 -7.27
N VAL A 160 12.22 2.96 -6.94
CA VAL A 160 13.37 2.39 -6.22
C VAL A 160 13.84 1.12 -6.94
N PRO A 161 15.11 1.07 -7.37
CA PRO A 161 15.66 -0.12 -8.00
C PRO A 161 15.76 -1.29 -7.01
N VAL A 162 15.50 -2.50 -7.53
CA VAL A 162 15.67 -3.78 -6.80
C VAL A 162 16.37 -4.79 -7.70
N GLY A 163 16.88 -5.85 -7.09
CA GLY A 163 17.57 -6.89 -7.86
C GLY A 163 16.64 -7.59 -8.86
N ARG A 164 17.20 -7.94 -10.03
CA ARG A 164 16.45 -8.61 -11.11
C ARG A 164 15.93 -9.99 -10.74
N ASP A 165 16.50 -10.61 -9.74
CA ASP A 165 16.11 -11.91 -9.18
C ASP A 165 14.90 -11.83 -8.22
N VAL A 166 14.50 -10.63 -7.79
CA VAL A 166 13.25 -10.43 -7.03
C VAL A 166 12.06 -10.66 -7.97
N PRO A 167 11.17 -11.62 -7.70
CA PRO A 167 9.99 -11.82 -8.54
C PRO A 167 9.14 -10.55 -8.67
N PRO A 168 8.58 -10.25 -9.85
CA PRO A 168 7.81 -9.02 -10.06
C PRO A 168 6.67 -8.82 -9.06
N GLU A 169 5.96 -9.89 -8.73
CA GLU A 169 4.84 -9.83 -7.78
C GLU A 169 5.31 -9.51 -6.35
N VAL A 170 6.47 -10.02 -5.95
CA VAL A 170 7.11 -9.67 -4.67
C VAL A 170 7.53 -8.20 -4.70
N ALA A 171 8.21 -7.78 -5.76
CA ALA A 171 8.66 -6.40 -5.94
C ALA A 171 7.49 -5.40 -5.85
N ALA A 172 6.37 -5.66 -6.54
CA ALA A 172 5.19 -4.80 -6.48
C ALA A 172 4.70 -4.59 -5.05
N LEU A 173 4.62 -5.64 -4.24
CA LEU A 173 4.12 -5.56 -2.86
C LEU A 173 5.06 -4.78 -1.91
N LEU A 174 6.34 -4.64 -2.26
CA LEU A 174 7.27 -3.81 -1.49
C LEU A 174 6.89 -2.32 -1.53
N GLY A 175 6.22 -1.84 -2.59
CA GLY A 175 5.94 -0.42 -2.82
C GLY A 175 4.80 0.17 -1.97
N CYS A 176 3.90 -0.66 -1.43
CA CYS A 176 2.75 -0.19 -0.65
C CYS A 176 2.51 -1.05 0.59
N ALA A 177 2.06 -2.29 0.44
CA ALA A 177 1.63 -3.12 1.58
C ALA A 177 2.76 -3.35 2.57
N VAL A 178 3.94 -3.73 2.09
CA VAL A 178 5.12 -4.01 2.93
C VAL A 178 5.70 -2.71 3.50
N LEU A 179 5.83 -1.65 2.69
CA LEU A 179 6.25 -0.34 3.21
C LEU A 179 5.35 0.13 4.35
N THR A 180 4.03 0.04 4.18
CA THR A 180 3.07 0.55 5.16
C THR A 180 3.04 -0.31 6.42
N GLY A 181 2.81 -1.61 6.28
CA GLY A 181 2.71 -2.53 7.41
C GLY A 181 4.05 -2.75 8.10
N GLY A 182 5.08 -3.03 7.31
CA GLY A 182 6.44 -3.21 7.81
C GLY A 182 7.01 -1.94 8.45
N GLY A 183 6.75 -0.76 7.83
CA GLY A 183 7.19 0.53 8.38
C GLY A 183 6.49 0.88 9.69
N ALA A 184 5.21 0.54 9.86
CA ALA A 184 4.55 0.69 11.15
C ALA A 184 5.26 -0.10 12.26
N VAL A 185 5.78 -1.29 11.92
CA VAL A 185 6.58 -2.11 12.84
C VAL A 185 7.97 -1.53 13.03
N LEU A 186 8.76 -1.34 11.96
CA LEU A 186 10.20 -1.07 12.03
C LEU A 186 10.58 0.40 12.23
N ASN A 187 9.69 1.33 11.82
CA ASN A 187 9.98 2.78 11.88
C ASN A 187 9.20 3.50 12.97
N VAL A 188 8.11 2.90 13.50
CA VAL A 188 7.22 3.57 14.47
C VAL A 188 7.10 2.81 15.77
N ALA A 189 6.70 1.53 15.74
CA ALA A 189 6.62 0.71 16.94
C ALA A 189 8.02 0.33 17.46
N ASP A 190 8.93 -0.01 16.55
CA ASP A 190 10.32 -0.42 16.81
C ASP A 190 10.46 -1.44 17.96
N PRO A 191 9.73 -2.57 17.89
CA PRO A 191 9.70 -3.54 18.97
C PRO A 191 11.01 -4.33 19.04
N THR A 192 11.35 -4.75 20.25
CA THR A 192 12.41 -5.72 20.50
C THR A 192 11.83 -7.14 20.56
N PRO A 193 12.66 -8.19 20.53
CA PRO A 193 12.20 -9.57 20.76
C PRO A 193 11.51 -9.81 22.11
N GLU A 194 11.70 -8.95 23.10
CA GLU A 194 11.06 -9.05 24.41
C GLU A 194 9.66 -8.46 24.47
N ASP A 195 9.24 -7.73 23.41
CA ASP A 195 7.96 -7.02 23.39
C ASP A 195 6.81 -7.90 22.88
N ASP A 196 5.60 -7.49 23.25
CA ASP A 196 4.34 -7.99 22.73
C ASP A 196 3.81 -7.02 21.66
N LEU A 197 3.41 -7.55 20.51
CA LEU A 197 2.81 -6.77 19.43
C LEU A 197 1.48 -7.37 19.01
N MET A 198 0.48 -6.50 18.80
CA MET A 198 -0.82 -6.86 18.27
C MET A 198 -1.07 -6.15 16.94
N VAL A 199 -1.67 -6.86 15.99
CA VAL A 199 -2.14 -6.30 14.72
C VAL A 199 -3.66 -6.42 14.65
N VAL A 200 -4.35 -5.30 14.46
CA VAL A 200 -5.82 -5.21 14.34
C VAL A 200 -6.19 -4.90 12.90
N GLY A 201 -6.90 -5.82 12.25
CA GLY A 201 -7.23 -5.75 10.83
C GLY A 201 -6.18 -6.47 9.96
N LEU A 202 -6.55 -7.64 9.44
CA LEU A 202 -5.66 -8.55 8.70
C LEU A 202 -5.92 -8.48 7.18
N GLY A 203 -5.97 -7.25 6.63
CA GLY A 203 -5.84 -6.98 5.20
C GLY A 203 -4.38 -7.07 4.75
N GLY A 204 -4.09 -6.66 3.51
CA GLY A 204 -2.72 -6.71 2.97
C GLY A 204 -1.69 -6.00 3.83
N VAL A 205 -2.01 -4.80 4.35
CA VAL A 205 -1.13 -4.02 5.24
C VAL A 205 -0.95 -4.71 6.60
N GLY A 206 -2.06 -5.21 7.21
CA GLY A 206 -1.98 -5.89 8.50
C GLY A 206 -1.22 -7.21 8.43
N MET A 207 -1.39 -7.99 7.37
CA MET A 207 -0.61 -9.22 7.15
C MET A 207 0.87 -8.91 6.92
N ALA A 208 1.20 -7.81 6.22
CA ALA A 208 2.58 -7.36 6.06
C ALA A 208 3.21 -6.91 7.39
N ALA A 209 2.45 -6.18 8.23
CA ALA A 209 2.87 -5.82 9.58
C ALA A 209 3.14 -7.07 10.45
N LEU A 210 2.23 -8.04 10.40
CA LEU A 210 2.34 -9.31 11.13
C LEU A 210 3.57 -10.09 10.67
N LEU A 211 3.77 -10.22 9.35
CA LEU A 211 4.93 -10.91 8.78
C LEU A 211 6.25 -10.23 9.20
N THR A 212 6.27 -8.89 9.22
CA THR A 212 7.43 -8.12 9.64
C THR A 212 7.70 -8.28 11.14
N ALA A 213 6.68 -8.24 11.99
CA ALA A 213 6.81 -8.47 13.43
C ALA A 213 7.31 -9.88 13.74
N ALA A 214 6.85 -10.89 12.99
CA ALA A 214 7.37 -12.26 13.07
C ALA A 214 8.87 -12.31 12.68
N ALA A 215 9.28 -11.56 11.65
CA ALA A 215 10.69 -11.46 11.22
C ALA A 215 11.59 -10.72 12.24
N VAL A 216 11.04 -9.80 13.03
CA VAL A 216 11.73 -9.19 14.20
C VAL A 216 11.89 -10.23 15.32
N GLY A 217 10.96 -11.17 15.44
CA GLY A 217 10.97 -12.21 16.47
C GLY A 217 10.39 -11.74 17.80
N VAL A 218 9.35 -10.87 17.78
CA VAL A 218 8.67 -10.43 19.00
C VAL A 218 8.16 -11.63 19.82
N ARG A 219 8.24 -11.53 21.14
CA ARG A 219 7.89 -12.62 22.06
C ARG A 219 6.48 -13.13 21.89
N ARG A 220 5.52 -12.23 21.72
CA ARG A 220 4.12 -12.52 21.56
C ARG A 220 3.54 -11.70 20.41
N LEU A 221 3.00 -12.39 19.40
CA LEU A 221 2.42 -11.77 18.22
C LEU A 221 0.93 -12.10 18.14
N VAL A 222 0.10 -11.10 18.42
CA VAL A 222 -1.35 -11.23 18.46
C VAL A 222 -1.96 -10.70 17.18
N ALA A 223 -2.80 -11.50 16.53
CA ALA A 223 -3.53 -11.10 15.33
C ALA A 223 -5.05 -11.01 15.62
N VAL A 224 -5.67 -9.89 15.20
CA VAL A 224 -7.09 -9.61 15.47
C VAL A 224 -7.82 -9.29 14.17
N ASP A 225 -8.86 -10.06 13.86
CA ASP A 225 -9.77 -9.81 12.73
C ASP A 225 -11.14 -10.42 13.00
N ARG A 226 -12.16 -9.94 12.30
CA ARG A 226 -13.53 -10.49 12.40
C ARG A 226 -13.70 -11.79 11.63
N LEU A 227 -12.87 -12.02 10.59
CA LEU A 227 -13.00 -13.14 9.67
C LEU A 227 -12.13 -14.32 10.09
N PRO A 228 -12.72 -15.50 10.43
CA PRO A 228 -11.97 -16.68 10.88
C PRO A 228 -10.89 -17.15 9.87
N ALA A 229 -11.16 -17.02 8.58
CA ALA A 229 -10.19 -17.39 7.53
C ALA A 229 -8.89 -16.55 7.62
N LYS A 230 -9.01 -15.25 7.94
CA LYS A 230 -7.86 -14.37 8.14
C LYS A 230 -7.07 -14.69 9.40
N LEU A 231 -7.77 -15.07 10.48
CA LEU A 231 -7.13 -15.54 11.72
C LEU A 231 -6.32 -16.83 11.47
N THR A 232 -6.86 -17.75 10.67
CA THR A 232 -6.14 -18.97 10.26
C THR A 232 -4.91 -18.63 9.42
N ALA A 233 -5.03 -17.73 8.44
CA ALA A 233 -3.89 -17.28 7.62
C ALA A 233 -2.83 -16.57 8.46
N ALA A 234 -3.22 -15.76 9.45
CA ALA A 234 -2.29 -15.08 10.36
C ALA A 234 -1.44 -16.06 11.18
N ARG A 235 -2.02 -17.17 11.64
CA ARG A 235 -1.25 -18.24 12.32
C ARG A 235 -0.18 -18.84 11.41
N ALA A 236 -0.51 -19.08 10.14
CA ALA A 236 0.44 -19.59 9.17
C ALA A 236 1.58 -18.59 8.85
N LEU A 237 1.37 -17.30 9.12
CA LEU A 237 2.36 -16.23 8.97
C LEU A 237 3.13 -15.89 10.26
N GLY A 238 2.89 -16.63 11.36
CA GLY A 238 3.68 -16.50 12.58
C GLY A 238 2.95 -15.87 13.78
N ALA A 239 1.62 -15.59 13.69
CA ALA A 239 0.86 -15.16 14.86
C ALA A 239 0.87 -16.24 15.94
N THR A 240 1.26 -15.88 17.17
CA THR A 240 1.24 -16.79 18.33
C THR A 240 -0.17 -16.96 18.87
N GLU A 241 -0.99 -15.91 18.76
CA GLU A 241 -2.37 -15.87 19.23
C GLU A 241 -3.27 -15.17 18.22
N THR A 242 -4.53 -15.58 18.14
CA THR A 242 -5.51 -14.97 17.23
C THR A 242 -6.84 -14.80 17.94
N TYR A 243 -7.48 -13.65 17.76
CA TYR A 243 -8.74 -13.30 18.43
C TYR A 243 -9.68 -12.55 17.49
N THR A 244 -10.98 -12.62 17.77
CA THR A 244 -11.91 -11.60 17.27
C THR A 244 -11.86 -10.34 18.15
N PRO A 245 -12.34 -9.17 17.69
CA PRO A 245 -12.42 -7.97 18.52
C PRO A 245 -13.21 -8.19 19.82
N GLU A 246 -14.30 -8.98 19.77
CA GLU A 246 -15.14 -9.32 20.92
C GLU A 246 -14.36 -10.17 21.94
N GLN A 247 -13.55 -11.11 21.47
CA GLN A 247 -12.70 -11.92 22.34
C GLN A 247 -11.61 -11.08 23.01
N VAL A 248 -11.01 -10.12 22.27
CA VAL A 248 -10.04 -9.19 22.84
C VAL A 248 -10.65 -8.41 24.00
N ALA A 249 -11.85 -7.84 23.79
CA ALA A 249 -12.55 -7.08 24.82
C ALA A 249 -12.96 -7.96 26.02
N ALA A 250 -13.57 -9.13 25.78
CA ALA A 250 -14.08 -10.02 26.82
C ALA A 250 -12.97 -10.62 27.71
N GLN A 251 -11.79 -10.88 27.12
CA GLN A 251 -10.67 -11.50 27.83
C GLN A 251 -9.63 -10.48 28.32
N GLY A 252 -9.82 -9.17 28.02
CA GLY A 252 -8.89 -8.12 28.41
C GLY A 252 -7.50 -8.27 27.77
N ILE A 253 -7.44 -8.76 26.53
CA ILE A 253 -6.17 -8.98 25.83
C ILE A 253 -5.50 -7.63 25.53
N GLN A 254 -4.27 -7.48 25.96
CA GLN A 254 -3.47 -6.27 25.71
C GLN A 254 -2.10 -6.61 25.16
N ALA A 255 -1.48 -5.64 24.46
CA ALA A 255 -0.11 -5.69 24.00
C ALA A 255 0.56 -4.31 24.17
N ARG A 256 1.88 -4.26 24.27
CA ARG A 256 2.65 -3.02 24.36
C ARG A 256 2.52 -2.18 23.09
N TYR A 257 2.61 -2.82 21.93
CA TYR A 257 2.42 -2.18 20.64
C TYR A 257 1.19 -2.75 19.96
N VAL A 258 0.29 -1.87 19.50
CA VAL A 258 -0.91 -2.27 18.78
C VAL A 258 -0.97 -1.51 17.46
N ILE A 259 -0.92 -2.24 16.34
CA ILE A 259 -0.96 -1.64 14.99
C ILE A 259 -2.36 -1.81 14.41
N GLU A 260 -3.04 -0.69 14.19
CA GLU A 260 -4.36 -0.63 13.58
C GLU A 260 -4.22 -0.50 12.06
N CYS A 261 -4.72 -1.49 11.31
CA CYS A 261 -4.59 -1.61 9.86
C CYS A 261 -5.93 -1.69 9.12
N ALA A 262 -7.06 -1.66 9.82
CA ALA A 262 -8.38 -1.80 9.20
C ALA A 262 -8.94 -0.50 8.63
N GLY A 263 -8.53 0.65 9.19
CA GLY A 263 -9.07 1.95 8.81
C GLY A 263 -10.56 2.11 9.14
N HIS A 264 -11.00 1.56 10.27
CA HIS A 264 -12.39 1.64 10.72
C HIS A 264 -12.48 2.11 12.18
N PRO A 265 -13.41 3.01 12.54
CA PRO A 265 -13.55 3.53 13.91
C PRO A 265 -13.53 2.46 15.00
N ALA A 266 -14.32 1.41 14.86
CA ALA A 266 -14.37 0.33 15.85
C ALA A 266 -13.06 -0.47 15.97
N ALA A 267 -12.30 -0.59 14.88
CA ALA A 267 -10.97 -1.22 14.91
C ALA A 267 -9.95 -0.34 15.64
N PHE A 268 -10.02 0.97 15.42
CA PHE A 268 -9.20 1.93 16.15
C PHE A 268 -9.51 1.92 17.65
N GLU A 269 -10.78 1.91 18.04
CA GLU A 269 -11.21 1.77 19.44
C GLU A 269 -10.69 0.48 20.06
N THR A 270 -10.84 -0.65 19.34
CA THR A 270 -10.29 -1.95 19.77
C THR A 270 -8.77 -1.85 19.98
N ALA A 271 -8.03 -1.27 19.02
CA ALA A 271 -6.58 -1.11 19.12
C ALA A 271 -6.18 -0.24 20.31
N PHE A 272 -6.84 0.91 20.49
CA PHE A 272 -6.56 1.80 21.62
C PHE A 272 -6.83 1.15 22.98
N LEU A 273 -7.95 0.44 23.12
CA LEU A 273 -8.31 -0.25 24.38
C LEU A 273 -7.40 -1.44 24.66
N ALA A 274 -6.94 -2.13 23.62
CA ALA A 274 -6.01 -3.25 23.73
C ALA A 274 -4.54 -2.83 23.91
N THR A 275 -4.23 -1.51 23.87
CA THR A 275 -2.89 -1.01 24.16
C THR A 275 -2.66 -1.05 25.68
N ALA A 276 -1.58 -1.69 26.12
CA ALA A 276 -1.22 -1.76 27.53
C ALA A 276 -0.81 -0.37 28.10
N ALA A 277 -0.77 -0.24 29.41
CA ALA A 277 -0.24 0.97 30.06
C ALA A 277 1.23 1.21 29.63
N GLY A 278 1.56 2.45 29.28
CA GLY A 278 2.86 2.83 28.72
C GLY A 278 3.07 2.37 27.27
N GLY A 279 2.08 1.76 26.65
CA GLY A 279 2.15 1.24 25.28
C GLY A 279 1.78 2.26 24.20
N THR A 280 1.91 1.83 22.96
CA THR A 280 1.69 2.66 21.77
C THR A 280 0.69 2.03 20.81
N THR A 281 -0.36 2.78 20.44
CA THR A 281 -1.24 2.49 19.31
C THR A 281 -0.70 3.18 18.08
N VAL A 282 -0.37 2.41 17.04
CA VAL A 282 0.04 2.93 15.71
C VAL A 282 -1.11 2.74 14.74
N THR A 283 -1.67 3.83 14.17
CA THR A 283 -2.71 3.73 13.16
C THR A 283 -2.15 3.97 11.76
N VAL A 284 -2.38 3.04 10.86
CA VAL A 284 -2.01 3.10 9.44
C VAL A 284 -3.22 2.95 8.51
N GLY A 285 -4.32 2.44 9.06
CA GLY A 285 -5.58 2.33 8.33
C GLY A 285 -6.12 3.71 7.95
N LEU A 286 -6.69 3.83 6.75
CA LEU A 286 -7.25 5.08 6.25
C LEU A 286 -8.78 4.98 6.23
N PRO A 287 -9.49 5.51 7.24
CA PRO A 287 -10.95 5.52 7.28
C PRO A 287 -11.55 6.52 6.27
N ALA A 288 -12.87 6.46 6.10
CA ALA A 288 -13.60 7.50 5.37
C ALA A 288 -13.35 8.88 6.02
N PRO A 289 -13.30 9.98 5.24
CA PRO A 289 -12.99 11.33 5.78
C PRO A 289 -13.95 11.81 6.88
N SER A 290 -15.18 11.33 6.90
CA SER A 290 -16.20 11.67 7.90
C SER A 290 -16.13 10.80 9.17
N ALA A 291 -15.29 9.76 9.18
CA ALA A 291 -15.19 8.85 10.31
C ALA A 291 -14.55 9.53 11.52
N THR A 292 -15.15 9.34 12.69
CA THR A 292 -14.68 9.90 13.96
C THR A 292 -14.61 8.81 15.03
N VAL A 293 -13.74 9.00 16.02
CA VAL A 293 -13.57 8.13 17.17
C VAL A 293 -13.58 8.98 18.44
N THR A 294 -14.23 8.49 19.50
CA THR A 294 -14.18 9.13 20.81
C THR A 294 -13.20 8.39 21.71
N LEU A 295 -12.21 9.09 22.22
CA LEU A 295 -11.24 8.54 23.18
C LEU A 295 -11.40 9.20 24.56
N SER A 296 -11.13 8.43 25.63
CA SER A 296 -11.06 8.97 26.99
C SER A 296 -9.71 9.63 27.24
N PRO A 297 -9.68 10.98 27.44
CA PRO A 297 -8.42 11.64 27.83
C PRO A 297 -7.85 11.11 29.16
N LEU A 298 -8.73 10.73 30.10
CA LEU A 298 -8.30 10.13 31.37
C LEU A 298 -7.53 8.82 31.12
N THR A 299 -8.06 7.93 30.27
CA THR A 299 -7.36 6.66 29.95
C THR A 299 -6.02 6.92 29.26
N LEU A 300 -5.97 7.85 28.32
CA LEU A 300 -4.73 8.23 27.64
C LEU A 300 -3.67 8.71 28.64
N THR A 301 -4.05 9.65 29.54
CA THR A 301 -3.12 10.27 30.49
C THR A 301 -2.76 9.34 31.64
N ALA A 302 -3.77 8.73 32.33
CA ALA A 302 -3.53 7.91 33.51
C ALA A 302 -2.77 6.62 33.22
N GLN A 303 -2.87 6.11 32.00
CA GLN A 303 -2.13 4.92 31.56
C GLN A 303 -0.90 5.26 30.70
N ALA A 304 -0.56 6.53 30.55
CA ALA A 304 0.60 7.02 29.76
C ALA A 304 0.65 6.38 28.35
N ARG A 305 -0.49 6.22 27.68
CA ARG A 305 -0.57 5.63 26.35
C ARG A 305 -0.17 6.64 25.29
N THR A 306 0.48 6.17 24.24
CA THR A 306 0.77 6.95 23.03
C THR A 306 -0.17 6.52 21.89
N VAL A 307 -0.66 7.49 21.12
CA VAL A 307 -1.35 7.26 19.84
C VAL A 307 -0.59 8.00 18.76
N VAL A 308 -0.18 7.29 17.72
CA VAL A 308 0.61 7.84 16.63
C VAL A 308 0.06 7.42 15.27
N GLY A 309 -0.11 8.39 14.36
CA GLY A 309 -0.45 8.14 12.96
C GLY A 309 0.79 7.84 12.14
N SER A 310 0.68 6.89 11.22
CA SER A 310 1.77 6.52 10.33
C SER A 310 1.28 6.38 8.89
N TYR A 311 1.63 7.33 8.04
CA TYR A 311 1.29 7.29 6.61
C TYR A 311 2.41 6.62 5.83
N LEU A 312 2.07 5.64 4.98
CA LEU A 312 3.04 4.79 4.26
C LEU A 312 4.08 4.13 5.22
N GLY A 313 3.65 3.79 6.46
CA GLY A 313 4.56 3.20 7.45
C GLY A 313 5.67 4.15 7.94
N SER A 314 5.49 5.49 7.80
CA SER A 314 6.55 6.47 8.04
C SER A 314 7.85 6.11 7.32
N ALA A 315 7.73 5.50 6.14
CA ALA A 315 8.84 4.96 5.38
C ALA A 315 9.53 6.02 4.52
N VAL A 316 10.81 5.81 4.28
CA VAL A 316 11.61 6.44 3.23
C VAL A 316 11.87 5.37 2.17
N PRO A 317 11.16 5.35 1.03
CA PRO A 317 11.19 4.24 0.08
C PRO A 317 12.61 3.83 -0.33
N ALA A 318 13.48 4.77 -0.68
CA ALA A 318 14.86 4.50 -1.08
C ALA A 318 15.72 3.83 0.01
N ARG A 319 15.38 4.03 1.29
CA ARG A 319 16.04 3.37 2.43
C ARG A 319 15.39 2.02 2.76
N ASP A 320 14.06 1.99 2.77
CA ASP A 320 13.32 0.88 3.39
C ASP A 320 13.04 -0.26 2.41
N ILE A 321 12.82 0.00 1.11
CA ILE A 321 12.64 -1.05 0.10
C ILE A 321 13.87 -1.97 0.02
N PRO A 322 15.11 -1.48 -0.07
CA PRO A 322 16.30 -2.34 -0.01
C PRO A 322 16.42 -3.15 1.29
N ARG A 323 15.96 -2.60 2.44
CA ARG A 323 15.92 -3.32 3.71
C ARG A 323 14.96 -4.51 3.64
N TYR A 324 13.77 -4.32 3.08
CA TYR A 324 12.78 -5.41 2.91
C TYR A 324 13.25 -6.44 1.90
N GLU A 325 13.87 -6.02 0.81
CA GLU A 325 14.49 -6.92 -0.15
C GLU A 325 15.56 -7.82 0.51
N GLN A 326 16.44 -7.25 1.34
CA GLN A 326 17.43 -8.02 2.10
C GLN A 326 16.78 -9.01 3.07
N MET A 327 15.70 -8.61 3.75
CA MET A 327 14.96 -9.50 4.65
C MET A 327 14.28 -10.64 3.87
N TRP A 328 13.73 -10.34 2.69
CA TRP A 328 13.16 -11.34 1.79
C TRP A 328 14.24 -12.32 1.29
N ARG A 329 15.39 -11.85 0.80
CA ARG A 329 16.51 -12.69 0.36
C ARG A 329 17.04 -13.61 1.46
N ALA A 330 17.02 -13.12 2.69
CA ALA A 330 17.40 -13.90 3.87
C ALA A 330 16.32 -14.91 4.31
N GLY A 331 15.19 -15.01 3.59
CA GLY A 331 14.06 -15.89 3.94
C GLY A 331 13.31 -15.47 5.20
N ARG A 332 13.61 -14.30 5.76
CA ARG A 332 12.96 -13.79 6.98
C ARG A 332 11.64 -13.10 6.72
N LEU A 333 11.43 -12.56 5.52
CA LEU A 333 10.22 -11.85 5.13
C LEU A 333 9.63 -12.48 3.84
N PRO A 334 8.95 -13.63 3.91
CA PRO A 334 8.41 -14.32 2.74
C PRO A 334 7.17 -13.60 2.18
N VAL A 335 7.39 -12.49 1.46
CA VAL A 335 6.37 -11.57 0.93
C VAL A 335 5.39 -12.29 0.00
N GLU A 336 5.84 -13.29 -0.74
CA GLU A 336 5.02 -14.13 -1.63
C GLU A 336 3.83 -14.80 -0.92
N LYS A 337 3.93 -15.03 0.40
CA LYS A 337 2.83 -15.58 1.20
C LYS A 337 1.65 -14.62 1.39
N LEU A 338 1.82 -13.36 1.07
CA LEU A 338 0.74 -12.36 1.09
C LEU A 338 -0.14 -12.48 -0.15
N ILE A 339 0.35 -13.07 -1.24
CA ILE A 339 -0.37 -13.18 -2.51
C ILE A 339 -1.46 -14.24 -2.40
N SER A 340 -2.72 -13.80 -2.44
CA SER A 340 -3.88 -14.68 -2.39
C SER A 340 -4.38 -15.11 -3.78
N ALA A 341 -4.13 -14.30 -4.81
CA ALA A 341 -4.50 -14.61 -6.19
C ALA A 341 -3.64 -13.82 -7.19
N ARG A 342 -3.44 -14.40 -8.37
CA ARG A 342 -2.96 -13.75 -9.59
C ARG A 342 -4.12 -13.56 -10.53
N ILE A 343 -4.24 -12.36 -11.10
CA ILE A 343 -5.37 -11.98 -11.96
C ILE A 343 -4.87 -11.28 -13.22
N GLY A 344 -5.71 -11.22 -14.24
CA GLY A 344 -5.54 -10.36 -15.41
C GLY A 344 -6.07 -8.93 -15.18
N LEU A 345 -5.72 -8.02 -16.06
CA LEU A 345 -6.20 -6.62 -16.00
C LEU A 345 -7.73 -6.55 -16.15
N ASP A 346 -8.33 -7.45 -16.92
CA ASP A 346 -9.78 -7.52 -17.19
C ASP A 346 -10.59 -8.02 -15.99
N ASP A 347 -9.94 -8.64 -14.98
CA ASP A 347 -10.59 -9.23 -13.80
C ASP A 347 -10.75 -8.22 -12.63
N LEU A 348 -10.36 -6.94 -12.84
CA LEU A 348 -10.31 -5.93 -11.78
C LEU A 348 -11.64 -5.67 -11.09
N ASN A 349 -12.76 -5.67 -11.82
CA ASN A 349 -14.07 -5.42 -11.21
C ASN A 349 -14.44 -6.54 -10.22
N GLU A 350 -14.22 -7.79 -10.59
CA GLU A 350 -14.40 -8.97 -9.73
C GLU A 350 -13.44 -8.94 -8.54
N ALA A 351 -12.19 -8.53 -8.79
CA ALA A 351 -11.17 -8.39 -7.74
C ALA A 351 -11.55 -7.32 -6.71
N MET A 352 -12.15 -6.21 -7.12
CA MET A 352 -12.66 -5.18 -6.21
C MET A 352 -13.81 -5.68 -5.34
N ASP A 353 -14.72 -6.51 -5.88
CA ASP A 353 -15.77 -7.14 -5.07
C ASP A 353 -15.19 -8.09 -4.02
N GLN A 354 -14.25 -8.96 -4.39
CA GLN A 354 -13.57 -9.88 -3.46
C GLN A 354 -12.82 -9.12 -2.35
N LEU A 355 -12.20 -8.00 -2.71
CA LEU A 355 -11.51 -7.14 -1.76
C LEU A 355 -12.48 -6.47 -0.77
N ALA A 356 -13.62 -5.96 -1.26
CA ALA A 356 -14.67 -5.36 -0.45
C ALA A 356 -15.31 -6.37 0.52
N ASP A 357 -15.44 -7.64 0.12
CA ASP A 357 -15.94 -8.73 0.96
C ASP A 357 -14.89 -9.22 1.98
N GLY A 358 -13.64 -8.74 1.85
CA GLY A 358 -12.53 -9.19 2.70
C GLY A 358 -12.07 -10.61 2.39
N ALA A 359 -12.47 -11.19 1.27
CA ALA A 359 -12.14 -12.54 0.86
C ALA A 359 -10.67 -12.68 0.41
N ALA A 360 -10.07 -11.60 -0.09
CA ALA A 360 -8.68 -11.56 -0.52
C ALA A 360 -7.78 -10.84 0.50
N VAL A 361 -6.53 -11.29 0.62
CA VAL A 361 -5.47 -10.57 1.35
C VAL A 361 -4.76 -9.63 0.40
N ARG A 362 -4.16 -10.16 -0.69
CA ARG A 362 -3.54 -9.38 -1.74
C ARG A 362 -3.70 -10.10 -3.09
N GLN A 363 -4.39 -9.46 -4.00
CA GLN A 363 -4.48 -9.87 -5.40
C GLN A 363 -3.42 -9.12 -6.20
N VAL A 364 -2.80 -9.78 -7.17
CA VAL A 364 -1.74 -9.19 -7.99
C VAL A 364 -2.10 -9.38 -9.45
N ILE A 365 -2.16 -8.27 -10.19
CA ILE A 365 -2.24 -8.29 -11.65
C ILE A 365 -0.86 -8.68 -12.17
N VAL A 366 -0.82 -9.67 -13.06
CA VAL A 366 0.41 -10.10 -13.73
C VAL A 366 0.28 -9.77 -15.21
N PHE A 367 1.30 -9.12 -15.75
CA PHE A 367 1.38 -8.80 -17.17
C PHE A 367 2.31 -9.78 -17.86
N ASP A 368 1.86 -10.31 -19.00
CA ASP A 368 2.66 -11.22 -19.81
C ASP A 368 3.95 -10.52 -20.30
N PRO A 369 5.09 -11.25 -20.32
CA PRO A 369 6.28 -10.72 -20.97
C PRO A 369 5.98 -10.43 -22.44
N PRO A 370 6.62 -9.40 -23.05
CA PRO A 370 6.45 -9.15 -24.46
C PRO A 370 6.79 -10.42 -25.23
N THR A 371 5.88 -10.85 -26.11
CA THR A 371 6.21 -11.86 -27.13
C THR A 371 7.39 -11.32 -27.90
N GLU A 372 8.52 -12.02 -27.83
CA GLU A 372 9.69 -11.71 -28.66
C GLU A 372 9.23 -11.73 -30.13
N ALA A 373 9.34 -10.56 -30.78
CA ALA A 373 8.97 -10.37 -32.17
C ALA A 373 10.14 -10.79 -33.10
#